data_25bd7857713a81e0e5a85e7b1bfd45de
#
_entry.id   25bd7857713a81e0e5a85e7b1bfd45de
#
_cell.length_a   1.000
_cell.length_b   1.000
_cell.length_c   1.000
_cell.angle_alpha   90.00
_cell.angle_beta   90.00
_cell.angle_gamma   90.00
#
_symmetry.space_group_name_H-M   'P 1'
#
loop_
_entity.id
_entity.type
_entity.pdbx_description
1 polymer ?
#
loop_
_entity_poly.entity_id
_entity_poly.type
_entity_poly.pdbx_seq_one_letter_code
_entity_poly.pdbx_strand_id
1 'polypeptide(L)'
;MPETQKMLAKAPSETIPSVARTVAIIGAGVLGAGLLRAQATAPSDIDLLNYALTLEHLEAAFYNQGLRQFSNLDIAKAAFAADLGETASGELYAYLSLIRSHENTHVRTLQSVLRSFGATPVLACRYNFDFSTVDSFLNTARVLENTGVMAYDGALGMIRSPRLRTAAASIATVEARHAAYFNVLSGNLAAPDAFDPTKTMAEILQIAAPFLAACPA
;
A
#
# COMPACT_ATOMS: atom_id res chain seq x y z
N MET A 1 18.69 -39.09 -12.16
CA MET A 1 18.63 -37.64 -12.33
C MET A 1 17.17 -37.26 -12.23
N PRO A 2 16.72 -36.51 -11.21
CA PRO A 2 15.30 -36.19 -11.01
C PRO A 2 14.83 -35.15 -12.04
N GLU A 3 13.58 -35.27 -12.44
CA GLU A 3 12.89 -34.45 -13.45
C GLU A 3 12.82 -32.93 -13.19
N THR A 4 13.16 -32.50 -12.01
CA THR A 4 13.16 -31.08 -11.61
C THR A 4 14.20 -30.20 -12.32
N GLN A 5 15.19 -30.81 -12.99
CA GLN A 5 16.22 -30.05 -13.72
C GLN A 5 15.84 -29.72 -15.17
N LYS A 6 14.76 -30.32 -15.70
CA LYS A 6 14.29 -30.09 -17.08
C LYS A 6 13.33 -28.92 -17.24
N MET A 7 12.74 -28.41 -16.14
CA MET A 7 11.78 -27.29 -16.21
C MET A 7 12.43 -25.89 -16.22
N LEU A 8 13.71 -25.79 -15.92
CA LEU A 8 14.43 -24.48 -15.91
C LEU A 8 15.06 -24.07 -17.25
N ALA A 9 14.94 -24.89 -18.29
CA ALA A 9 15.66 -24.68 -19.56
C ALA A 9 14.80 -24.18 -20.72
N LYS A 10 13.56 -23.71 -20.49
CA LYS A 10 12.71 -23.22 -21.59
C LYS A 10 11.76 -22.10 -21.16
N ALA A 11 12.34 -20.95 -20.82
CA ALA A 11 11.58 -19.69 -20.87
C ALA A 11 11.89 -19.01 -22.21
N PRO A 12 10.88 -18.67 -23.02
CA PRO A 12 11.11 -17.83 -24.19
C PRO A 12 11.50 -16.44 -23.73
N SER A 13 12.53 -15.86 -24.35
CA SER A 13 12.92 -14.47 -24.19
C SER A 13 11.85 -13.59 -24.84
N GLU A 14 10.81 -13.23 -24.09
CA GLU A 14 9.92 -12.17 -24.51
C GLU A 14 10.56 -10.82 -24.15
N THR A 15 10.96 -10.11 -25.19
CA THR A 15 11.37 -8.71 -25.12
C THR A 15 10.17 -7.89 -24.65
N ILE A 16 10.25 -7.38 -23.42
CA ILE A 16 9.26 -6.45 -22.87
C ILE A 16 9.38 -5.14 -23.65
N PRO A 17 8.35 -4.70 -24.40
CA PRO A 17 8.39 -3.40 -25.03
C PRO A 17 8.33 -2.31 -23.95
N SER A 18 9.30 -1.42 -23.93
CA SER A 18 9.32 -0.25 -23.06
C SER A 18 8.17 0.69 -23.44
N VAL A 19 7.09 0.66 -22.68
CA VAL A 19 5.99 1.61 -22.83
C VAL A 19 6.29 2.84 -21.98
N ALA A 20 6.98 3.80 -22.59
CA ALA A 20 7.04 5.16 -22.04
C ALA A 20 5.65 5.78 -22.16
N ARG A 21 4.89 5.85 -21.06
CA ARG A 21 3.62 6.59 -21.02
C ARG A 21 3.82 7.92 -20.30
N THR A 22 3.58 8.96 -21.07
CA THR A 22 3.53 10.37 -20.71
C THR A 22 2.36 10.63 -19.76
N VAL A 23 2.62 11.18 -18.58
CA VAL A 23 1.60 11.81 -17.75
C VAL A 23 1.46 13.23 -18.24
N ALA A 24 0.35 13.54 -18.91
CA ALA A 24 -0.01 14.89 -19.30
C ALA A 24 -0.76 15.56 -18.13
N ILE A 25 -0.16 16.59 -17.57
CA ILE A 25 -0.87 17.54 -16.70
C ILE A 25 -1.67 18.46 -17.62
N ILE A 26 -3.00 18.43 -17.51
CA ILE A 26 -3.89 19.32 -18.24
C ILE A 26 -3.94 20.65 -17.51
N GLY A 27 -3.16 21.59 -18.00
CA GLY A 27 -3.33 23.01 -17.71
C GLY A 27 -3.59 23.75 -19.02
N ALA A 28 -4.78 24.36 -19.18
CA ALA A 28 -5.14 25.09 -20.37
C ALA A 28 -4.36 26.40 -20.50
N GLY A 29 -3.67 26.57 -21.63
CA GLY A 29 -3.04 27.84 -22.01
C GLY A 29 -2.40 27.69 -23.39
N VAL A 30 -3.05 28.28 -24.41
CA VAL A 30 -2.62 28.31 -25.82
C VAL A 30 -1.45 29.25 -25.99
N LEU A 31 -0.40 28.85 -26.70
CA LEU A 31 0.32 29.42 -27.87
C LEU A 31 1.81 29.09 -27.86
N GLY A 32 2.30 28.64 -29.01
CA GLY A 32 3.72 28.76 -29.40
C GLY A 32 4.48 27.46 -29.52
N ALA A 33 4.76 27.07 -30.77
CA ALA A 33 5.57 25.92 -31.15
C ALA A 33 6.93 25.90 -30.49
N GLY A 34 7.16 24.87 -29.68
CA GLY A 34 8.43 24.50 -29.08
C GLY A 34 8.19 23.33 -28.17
N LEU A 35 8.10 22.09 -28.73
CA LEU A 35 7.99 20.87 -27.95
C LEU A 35 9.32 20.59 -27.20
N LEU A 36 9.59 21.37 -26.17
CA LEU A 36 10.46 20.95 -25.09
C LEU A 36 9.68 19.90 -24.27
N ARG A 37 9.88 18.64 -24.65
CA ARG A 37 9.43 17.48 -23.88
C ARG A 37 10.18 17.53 -22.55
N ALA A 38 9.57 18.11 -21.51
CA ALA A 38 10.10 18.01 -20.17
C ALA A 38 10.18 16.51 -19.87
N GLN A 39 11.38 15.95 -19.87
CA GLN A 39 11.60 14.61 -19.33
C GLN A 39 11.23 14.71 -17.85
N ALA A 40 10.15 14.02 -17.45
CA ALA A 40 9.86 13.86 -16.05
C ALA A 40 11.09 13.23 -15.39
N THR A 41 11.75 13.98 -14.51
CA THR A 41 12.88 13.44 -13.76
C THR A 41 12.39 12.29 -12.91
N ALA A 42 13.16 11.19 -12.87
CA ALA A 42 12.85 10.07 -12.00
C ALA A 42 12.73 10.57 -10.54
N PRO A 43 11.78 10.05 -9.75
CA PRO A 43 11.57 10.49 -8.38
C PRO A 43 12.85 10.31 -7.55
N SER A 44 13.10 11.23 -6.64
CA SER A 44 14.16 11.11 -5.65
C SER A 44 13.76 10.14 -4.53
N ASP A 45 14.73 9.70 -3.71
CA ASP A 45 14.41 8.90 -2.53
C ASP A 45 13.47 9.64 -1.56
N ILE A 46 13.56 10.99 -1.48
CA ILE A 46 12.66 11.82 -0.68
C ILE A 46 11.24 11.80 -1.23
N ASP A 47 11.07 11.87 -2.55
CA ASP A 47 9.75 11.77 -3.19
C ASP A 47 9.11 10.40 -2.94
N LEU A 48 9.90 9.33 -3.04
CA LEU A 48 9.45 7.96 -2.77
C LEU A 48 9.08 7.75 -1.29
N LEU A 49 9.83 8.31 -0.36
CA LEU A 49 9.51 8.26 1.07
C LEU A 49 8.25 9.05 1.41
N ASN A 50 8.04 10.23 0.80
CA ASN A 50 6.82 11.00 0.98
C ASN A 50 5.61 10.32 0.33
N TYR A 51 5.80 9.66 -0.81
CA TYR A 51 4.77 8.83 -1.42
C TYR A 51 4.37 7.67 -0.48
N ALA A 52 5.33 6.91 0.04
CA ALA A 52 5.05 5.86 1.02
C ALA A 52 4.32 6.44 2.25
N LEU A 53 4.81 7.55 2.81
CA LEU A 53 4.19 8.20 3.98
C LEU A 53 2.75 8.64 3.71
N THR A 54 2.39 9.00 2.47
CA THR A 54 1.00 9.33 2.10
C THR A 54 0.08 8.12 2.28
N LEU A 55 0.53 6.93 1.92
CA LEU A 55 -0.23 5.68 2.04
C LEU A 55 -0.29 5.22 3.49
N GLU A 56 0.81 5.26 4.22
CA GLU A 56 0.85 4.93 5.64
C GLU A 56 -0.07 5.84 6.47
N HIS A 57 -0.16 7.12 6.12
CA HIS A 57 -1.13 8.03 6.74
C HIS A 57 -2.58 7.61 6.48
N LEU A 58 -2.88 7.12 5.28
CA LEU A 58 -4.20 6.61 4.92
C LEU A 58 -4.54 5.37 5.77
N GLU A 59 -3.64 4.39 5.83
CA GLU A 59 -3.83 3.14 6.56
C GLU A 59 -3.90 3.36 8.07
N ALA A 60 -2.99 4.16 8.63
CA ALA A 60 -3.06 4.55 10.03
C ALA A 60 -4.39 5.24 10.39
N ALA A 61 -4.86 6.17 9.54
CA ALA A 61 -6.14 6.84 9.76
C ALA A 61 -7.31 5.85 9.67
N PHE A 62 -7.26 4.93 8.71
CA PHE A 62 -8.26 3.89 8.52
C PHE A 62 -8.44 3.04 9.78
N TYR A 63 -7.37 2.42 10.28
CA TYR A 63 -7.44 1.60 11.49
C TYR A 63 -7.78 2.42 12.73
N ASN A 64 -7.28 3.64 12.85
CA ASN A 64 -7.62 4.52 13.94
C ASN A 64 -9.11 4.90 13.96
N GLN A 65 -9.75 5.07 12.80
CA GLN A 65 -11.18 5.37 12.72
C GLN A 65 -12.01 4.10 12.92
N GLY A 66 -11.70 3.00 12.25
CA GLY A 66 -12.45 1.75 12.34
C GLY A 66 -12.49 1.18 13.76
N LEU A 67 -11.35 1.13 14.45
CA LEU A 67 -11.27 0.62 15.83
C LEU A 67 -11.77 1.61 16.90
N ARG A 68 -12.15 2.84 16.52
CA ARG A 68 -12.97 3.72 17.37
C ARG A 68 -14.46 3.49 17.14
N GLN A 69 -14.83 3.12 15.91
CA GLN A 69 -16.23 2.88 15.55
C GLN A 69 -16.71 1.50 15.99
N PHE A 70 -15.89 0.47 15.79
CA PHE A 70 -16.25 -0.91 16.09
C PHE A 70 -15.51 -1.40 17.32
N SER A 71 -16.29 -1.82 18.32
CA SER A 71 -15.78 -2.44 19.55
C SER A 71 -15.32 -3.89 19.29
N ASN A 72 -14.60 -4.47 20.26
CA ASN A 72 -14.29 -5.90 20.23
C ASN A 72 -15.53 -6.77 20.07
N LEU A 73 -16.64 -6.40 20.73
CA LEU A 73 -17.89 -7.15 20.66
C LEU A 73 -18.55 -7.06 19.28
N ASP A 74 -18.47 -5.90 18.62
CA ASP A 74 -18.99 -5.72 17.26
C ASP A 74 -18.23 -6.59 16.28
N ILE A 75 -16.88 -6.60 16.38
CA ILE A 75 -16.00 -7.39 15.53
C ILE A 75 -16.22 -8.88 15.77
N ALA A 76 -16.32 -9.33 17.03
CA ALA A 76 -16.54 -10.74 17.34
C ALA A 76 -17.91 -11.26 16.88
N LYS A 77 -18.91 -10.39 16.71
CA LYS A 77 -20.25 -10.73 16.23
C LYS A 77 -20.45 -10.62 14.73
N ALA A 78 -19.48 -10.09 14.00
CA ALA A 78 -19.59 -9.96 12.56
C ALA A 78 -19.77 -11.34 11.90
N ALA A 79 -20.57 -11.39 10.83
CA ALA A 79 -20.82 -12.64 10.09
C ALA A 79 -19.53 -13.31 9.64
N PHE A 80 -18.59 -12.52 9.23
CA PHE A 80 -17.23 -12.89 8.90
C PHE A 80 -16.47 -13.60 10.06
N ALA A 81 -16.62 -13.12 11.30
CA ALA A 81 -15.99 -13.73 12.48
C ALA A 81 -16.67 -15.05 12.88
N ALA A 82 -17.94 -15.26 12.52
CA ALA A 82 -18.68 -16.47 12.87
C ALA A 82 -18.05 -17.74 12.28
N ASP A 83 -17.47 -17.64 11.09
CA ASP A 83 -16.81 -18.77 10.42
C ASP A 83 -15.43 -19.09 11.01
N LEU A 84 -14.83 -18.21 11.81
CA LEU A 84 -13.51 -18.38 12.41
C LEU A 84 -13.53 -19.23 13.69
N GLY A 85 -14.69 -19.43 14.29
CA GLY A 85 -14.81 -20.04 15.62
C GLY A 85 -14.48 -19.07 16.78
N GLU A 86 -14.89 -19.39 18.00
CA GLU A 86 -14.85 -18.49 19.16
C GLU A 86 -13.45 -17.93 19.50
N THR A 87 -12.41 -18.77 19.43
CA THR A 87 -11.05 -18.34 19.76
C THR A 87 -10.51 -17.35 18.75
N ALA A 88 -10.61 -17.62 17.45
CA ALA A 88 -10.09 -16.77 16.42
C ALA A 88 -10.87 -15.45 16.30
N SER A 89 -12.21 -15.48 16.50
CA SER A 89 -13.02 -14.26 16.51
C SER A 89 -12.68 -13.37 17.71
N GLY A 90 -12.38 -13.94 18.88
CA GLY A 90 -11.94 -13.21 20.06
C GLY A 90 -10.56 -12.54 19.89
N GLU A 91 -9.68 -13.13 19.10
CA GLU A 91 -8.33 -12.60 18.82
C GLU A 91 -8.32 -11.55 17.71
N LEU A 92 -9.36 -11.52 16.85
CA LEU A 92 -9.39 -10.64 15.67
C LEU A 92 -9.21 -9.16 16.04
N TYR A 93 -9.89 -8.66 17.07
CA TYR A 93 -9.74 -7.28 17.53
C TYR A 93 -8.32 -6.97 18.01
N ALA A 94 -7.71 -7.93 18.72
CA ALA A 94 -6.33 -7.77 19.18
C ALA A 94 -5.36 -7.68 17.99
N TYR A 95 -5.57 -8.49 16.96
CA TYR A 95 -4.76 -8.47 15.76
C TYR A 95 -4.95 -7.18 14.95
N LEU A 96 -6.19 -6.72 14.76
CA LEU A 96 -6.47 -5.41 14.15
C LEU A 96 -5.82 -4.26 14.92
N SER A 97 -5.79 -4.35 16.26
CA SER A 97 -5.12 -3.37 17.11
C SER A 97 -3.59 -3.43 16.96
N LEU A 98 -3.03 -4.60 16.72
CA LEU A 98 -1.61 -4.78 16.41
C LEU A 98 -1.27 -4.15 15.06
N ILE A 99 -2.05 -4.43 14.00
CA ILE A 99 -1.88 -3.80 12.68
C ILE A 99 -1.94 -2.28 12.81
N ARG A 100 -2.96 -1.73 13.48
CA ARG A 100 -3.01 -0.28 13.77
C ARG A 100 -1.72 0.25 14.41
N SER A 101 -1.11 -0.52 15.31
CA SER A 101 0.15 -0.14 15.94
C SER A 101 1.31 -0.15 14.95
N HIS A 102 1.31 -1.11 14.00
CA HIS A 102 2.31 -1.17 12.93
C HIS A 102 2.20 0.07 12.05
N GLU A 103 1.01 0.40 11.52
CA GLU A 103 0.80 1.55 10.64
C GLU A 103 1.18 2.88 11.31
N ASN A 104 0.79 3.07 12.58
CA ASN A 104 1.24 4.23 13.34
C ASN A 104 2.77 4.26 13.54
N THR A 105 3.43 3.11 13.55
CA THR A 105 4.89 3.01 13.66
C THR A 105 5.57 3.28 12.32
N HIS A 106 5.03 2.78 11.22
CA HIS A 106 5.50 3.08 9.87
C HIS A 106 5.45 4.59 9.61
N VAL A 107 4.31 5.25 9.90
CA VAL A 107 4.18 6.72 9.82
C VAL A 107 5.30 7.44 10.60
N ARG A 108 5.48 7.10 11.89
CA ARG A 108 6.51 7.76 12.73
C ARG A 108 7.91 7.53 12.18
N THR A 109 8.18 6.32 11.69
CA THR A 109 9.48 5.94 11.14
C THR A 109 9.78 6.73 9.87
N LEU A 110 8.86 6.77 8.91
CA LEU A 110 9.03 7.53 7.66
C LEU A 110 9.20 9.03 7.93
N GLN A 111 8.39 9.60 8.83
CA GLN A 111 8.53 10.99 9.24
C GLN A 111 9.91 11.27 9.86
N SER A 112 10.40 10.38 10.72
CA SER A 112 11.72 10.52 11.35
C SER A 112 12.84 10.43 10.32
N VAL A 113 12.74 9.49 9.39
CA VAL A 113 13.72 9.33 8.30
C VAL A 113 13.74 10.57 7.42
N LEU A 114 12.58 11.06 6.93
CA LEU A 114 12.50 12.28 6.12
C LEU A 114 13.15 13.48 6.82
N ARG A 115 12.83 13.71 8.11
CA ARG A 115 13.46 14.79 8.88
C ARG A 115 14.98 14.62 9.01
N SER A 116 15.48 13.39 9.13
CA SER A 116 16.91 13.13 9.20
C SER A 116 17.67 13.48 7.91
N PHE A 117 16.96 13.55 6.78
CA PHE A 117 17.46 14.05 5.50
C PHE A 117 17.20 15.55 5.29
N GLY A 118 16.70 16.27 6.30
CA GLY A 118 16.36 17.68 6.18
C GLY A 118 15.09 17.94 5.33
N ALA A 119 14.34 16.89 5.00
CA ALA A 119 13.10 17.01 4.22
C ALA A 119 11.90 17.24 5.14
N THR A 120 10.88 17.92 4.59
CA THR A 120 9.59 18.08 5.25
C THR A 120 8.71 16.87 4.93
N PRO A 121 8.27 16.10 5.95
CA PRO A 121 7.31 15.03 5.72
C PRO A 121 5.96 15.58 5.25
N VAL A 122 5.30 14.90 4.31
CA VAL A 122 3.92 15.20 3.95
C VAL A 122 3.00 15.05 5.15
N LEU A 123 1.98 15.90 5.22
CA LEU A 123 0.98 15.85 6.28
C LEU A 123 -0.13 14.87 5.92
N ALA A 124 -0.76 14.30 6.94
CA ALA A 124 -1.94 13.48 6.75
C ALA A 124 -3.08 14.29 6.13
N CYS A 125 -3.77 13.70 5.16
CA CYS A 125 -5.02 14.23 4.65
C CYS A 125 -6.16 14.06 5.66
N ARG A 126 -7.31 14.66 5.40
CA ARG A 126 -8.57 14.20 5.95
C ARG A 126 -9.09 13.06 5.08
N TYR A 127 -9.60 12.03 5.71
CA TYR A 127 -10.06 10.83 5.02
C TYR A 127 -11.55 10.62 5.25
N ASN A 128 -12.19 10.04 4.25
CA ASN A 128 -13.59 9.59 4.33
C ASN A 128 -13.62 8.10 4.04
N PHE A 129 -13.89 7.30 5.06
CA PHE A 129 -14.04 5.86 4.94
C PHE A 129 -15.51 5.52 5.10
N ASP A 130 -16.10 5.00 4.02
CA ASP A 130 -17.49 4.54 4.02
C ASP A 130 -17.54 3.08 4.47
N PHE A 131 -17.40 2.85 5.79
CA PHE A 131 -17.66 1.55 6.39
C PHE A 131 -18.78 1.63 7.42
N SER A 132 -19.96 1.14 7.03
CA SER A 132 -21.17 1.09 7.89
C SER A 132 -21.24 -0.19 8.72
N THR A 133 -20.51 -1.25 8.33
CA THR A 133 -20.47 -2.56 8.99
C THR A 133 -19.05 -3.03 9.21
N VAL A 134 -18.87 -3.99 10.14
CA VAL A 134 -17.56 -4.65 10.33
C VAL A 134 -17.10 -5.32 9.06
N ASP A 135 -17.99 -5.96 8.30
CA ASP A 135 -17.62 -6.64 7.04
C ASP A 135 -17.10 -5.64 5.99
N SER A 136 -17.73 -4.46 5.87
CA SER A 136 -17.24 -3.41 4.96
C SER A 136 -15.90 -2.84 5.43
N PHE A 137 -15.69 -2.70 6.75
CA PHE A 137 -14.40 -2.32 7.32
C PHE A 137 -13.30 -3.34 6.97
N LEU A 138 -13.55 -4.64 7.20
CA LEU A 138 -12.56 -5.69 6.92
C LEU A 138 -12.28 -5.85 5.41
N ASN A 139 -13.30 -5.71 4.55
CA ASN A 139 -13.10 -5.71 3.12
C ASN A 139 -12.26 -4.52 2.64
N THR A 140 -12.48 -3.34 3.21
CA THR A 140 -11.66 -2.16 2.90
C THR A 140 -10.23 -2.35 3.41
N ALA A 141 -10.02 -2.90 4.61
CA ALA A 141 -8.70 -3.28 5.10
C ALA A 141 -7.95 -4.15 4.09
N ARG A 142 -8.59 -5.22 3.59
CA ARG A 142 -8.01 -6.08 2.56
C ARG A 142 -7.57 -5.31 1.31
N VAL A 143 -8.39 -4.37 0.85
CA VAL A 143 -8.06 -3.56 -0.34
C VAL A 143 -6.85 -2.67 -0.05
N LEU A 144 -6.81 -1.99 1.10
CA LEU A 144 -5.71 -1.10 1.46
C LEU A 144 -4.39 -1.86 1.60
N GLU A 145 -4.36 -2.94 2.36
CA GLU A 145 -3.15 -3.73 2.58
C GLU A 145 -2.58 -4.33 1.27
N ASN A 146 -3.44 -4.90 0.41
CA ASN A 146 -2.97 -5.35 -0.90
C ASN A 146 -2.48 -4.18 -1.77
N THR A 147 -3.03 -2.98 -1.61
CA THR A 147 -2.56 -1.77 -2.29
C THR A 147 -1.20 -1.34 -1.74
N GLY A 148 -0.99 -1.41 -0.42
CA GLY A 148 0.30 -1.16 0.23
C GLY A 148 1.40 -2.06 -0.33
N VAL A 149 1.15 -3.39 -0.43
CA VAL A 149 2.10 -4.34 -1.06
C VAL A 149 2.46 -3.89 -2.48
N MET A 150 1.46 -3.68 -3.35
CA MET A 150 1.69 -3.24 -4.73
C MET A 150 2.46 -1.91 -4.83
N ALA A 151 2.23 -1.01 -3.87
CA ALA A 151 2.89 0.29 -3.81
C ALA A 151 4.36 0.18 -3.44
N TYR A 152 4.67 -0.59 -2.40
CA TYR A 152 6.05 -0.83 -1.98
C TYR A 152 6.84 -1.57 -3.06
N ASP A 153 6.30 -2.65 -3.61
CA ASP A 153 6.97 -3.44 -4.65
C ASP A 153 7.21 -2.60 -5.92
N GLY A 154 6.27 -1.75 -6.29
CA GLY A 154 6.44 -0.82 -7.40
C GLY A 154 7.48 0.26 -7.16
N ALA A 155 7.72 0.66 -5.89
CA ALA A 155 8.64 1.73 -5.52
C ALA A 155 10.07 1.23 -5.19
N LEU A 156 10.22 0.01 -4.66
CA LEU A 156 11.48 -0.52 -4.14
C LEU A 156 12.63 -0.45 -5.16
N GLY A 157 12.35 -0.76 -6.44
CA GLY A 157 13.34 -0.72 -7.50
C GLY A 157 13.84 0.68 -7.85
N MET A 158 13.10 1.73 -7.48
CA MET A 158 13.44 3.12 -7.75
C MET A 158 14.27 3.76 -6.63
N ILE A 159 14.28 3.20 -5.42
CA ILE A 159 15.04 3.70 -4.27
C ILE A 159 16.54 3.49 -4.54
N ARG A 160 17.29 4.58 -4.55
CA ARG A 160 18.74 4.57 -4.87
C ARG A 160 19.60 4.19 -3.67
N SER A 161 19.25 4.68 -2.47
CA SER A 161 19.95 4.37 -1.24
C SER A 161 19.73 2.92 -0.81
N PRO A 162 20.78 2.06 -0.72
CA PRO A 162 20.63 0.68 -0.27
C PRO A 162 20.04 0.58 1.14
N ARG A 163 20.41 1.51 2.03
CA ARG A 163 19.89 1.55 3.40
C ARG A 163 18.38 1.84 3.43
N LEU A 164 17.92 2.81 2.63
CA LEU A 164 16.49 3.13 2.53
C LEU A 164 15.72 1.99 1.86
N ARG A 165 16.30 1.37 0.84
CA ARG A 165 15.70 0.20 0.18
C ARG A 165 15.49 -0.97 1.15
N THR A 166 16.50 -1.27 2.00
CA THR A 166 16.37 -2.30 3.03
C THR A 166 15.28 -1.94 4.05
N ALA A 167 15.22 -0.69 4.47
CA ALA A 167 14.17 -0.22 5.39
C ALA A 167 12.77 -0.31 4.76
N ALA A 168 12.61 0.13 3.51
CA ALA A 168 11.34 0.01 2.78
C ALA A 168 10.93 -1.47 2.57
N ALA A 169 11.88 -2.34 2.24
CA ALA A 169 11.63 -3.78 2.12
C ALA A 169 11.17 -4.41 3.44
N SER A 170 11.66 -3.91 4.59
CA SER A 170 11.21 -4.40 5.89
C SER A 170 9.75 -4.02 6.21
N ILE A 171 9.29 -2.86 5.74
CA ILE A 171 7.87 -2.49 5.79
C ILE A 171 7.09 -3.36 4.79
N ALA A 172 7.47 -3.39 3.52
CA ALA A 172 6.81 -4.17 2.47
C ALA A 172 6.51 -5.63 2.88
N THR A 173 7.45 -6.27 3.60
CA THR A 173 7.24 -7.63 4.10
C THR A 173 6.25 -7.71 5.26
N VAL A 174 6.01 -6.65 6.00
CA VAL A 174 4.95 -6.56 7.03
C VAL A 174 3.62 -6.34 6.35
N GLU A 175 3.53 -5.43 5.38
CA GLU A 175 2.35 -5.21 4.54
C GLU A 175 1.87 -6.50 3.87
N ALA A 176 2.79 -7.29 3.30
CA ALA A 176 2.45 -8.58 2.72
C ALA A 176 1.83 -9.56 3.74
N ARG A 177 2.24 -9.51 5.02
CA ARG A 177 1.62 -10.32 6.08
C ARG A 177 0.25 -9.81 6.48
N HIS A 178 0.04 -8.49 6.53
CA HIS A 178 -1.28 -7.91 6.76
C HIS A 178 -2.22 -8.28 5.62
N ALA A 179 -1.80 -8.08 4.36
CA ALA A 179 -2.57 -8.44 3.18
C ALA A 179 -2.93 -9.93 3.16
N ALA A 180 -1.97 -10.82 3.42
CA ALA A 180 -2.19 -12.27 3.50
C ALA A 180 -3.24 -12.63 4.57
N TYR A 181 -3.16 -11.99 5.74
CA TYR A 181 -4.14 -12.18 6.80
C TYR A 181 -5.55 -11.82 6.35
N PHE A 182 -5.75 -10.62 5.77
CA PHE A 182 -7.06 -10.20 5.27
C PHE A 182 -7.54 -11.00 4.06
N ASN A 183 -6.64 -11.46 3.21
CA ASN A 183 -7.01 -12.36 2.12
C ASN A 183 -7.62 -13.66 2.66
N VAL A 184 -6.96 -14.32 3.60
CA VAL A 184 -7.48 -15.54 4.25
C VAL A 184 -8.79 -15.27 4.96
N LEU A 185 -8.84 -14.21 5.73
CA LEU A 185 -10.05 -13.79 6.42
C LEU A 185 -11.25 -13.60 5.47
N SER A 186 -11.02 -13.16 4.25
CA SER A 186 -12.06 -12.95 3.22
C SER A 186 -12.31 -14.20 2.35
N GLY A 187 -11.83 -15.38 2.77
CA GLY A 187 -12.00 -16.63 2.02
C GLY A 187 -11.11 -16.75 0.77
N ASN A 188 -10.11 -15.90 0.62
CA ASN A 188 -9.16 -15.95 -0.49
C ASN A 188 -7.87 -16.67 -0.09
N LEU A 189 -7.01 -16.97 -1.06
CA LEU A 189 -5.67 -17.50 -0.80
C LEU A 189 -4.79 -16.41 -0.17
N ALA A 190 -3.97 -16.77 0.81
CA ALA A 190 -3.02 -15.86 1.46
C ALA A 190 -2.06 -15.20 0.46
N ALA A 191 -1.52 -16.00 -0.45
CA ALA A 191 -0.64 -15.62 -1.53
C ALA A 191 -1.13 -16.33 -2.80
N PRO A 192 -1.98 -15.69 -3.64
CA PRO A 192 -2.57 -16.34 -4.80
C PRO A 192 -1.55 -16.57 -5.92
N ASP A 193 -0.53 -15.74 -6.00
CA ASP A 193 0.48 -15.75 -7.05
C ASP A 193 1.88 -15.99 -6.46
N ALA A 194 2.83 -16.42 -7.32
CA ALA A 194 4.22 -16.62 -6.94
C ALA A 194 5.00 -15.29 -6.79
N PHE A 195 4.48 -14.21 -7.34
CA PHE A 195 5.04 -12.87 -7.28
C PHE A 195 3.92 -11.86 -7.04
N ASP A 196 4.12 -10.93 -6.13
CA ASP A 196 3.15 -9.88 -5.91
C ASP A 196 3.11 -8.91 -7.10
N PRO A 197 1.91 -8.47 -7.52
CA PRO A 197 1.77 -7.52 -8.61
C PRO A 197 2.31 -6.15 -8.19
N THR A 198 2.98 -5.46 -9.09
CA THR A 198 3.44 -4.09 -8.89
C THR A 198 2.54 -3.09 -9.60
N LYS A 199 2.42 -1.88 -9.05
CA LYS A 199 1.73 -0.75 -9.69
C LYS A 199 2.59 0.50 -9.65
N THR A 200 2.39 1.37 -10.63
CA THR A 200 3.01 2.69 -10.64
C THR A 200 2.44 3.58 -9.52
N MET A 201 3.20 4.56 -9.06
CA MET A 201 2.74 5.55 -8.08
C MET A 201 1.42 6.21 -8.49
N ALA A 202 1.25 6.52 -9.80
CA ALA A 202 0.03 7.13 -10.32
C ALA A 202 -1.19 6.19 -10.19
N GLU A 203 -1.04 4.90 -10.50
CA GLU A 203 -2.12 3.90 -10.35
C GLU A 203 -2.50 3.72 -8.89
N ILE A 204 -1.52 3.65 -7.99
CA ILE A 204 -1.77 3.54 -6.55
C ILE A 204 -2.50 4.77 -6.01
N LEU A 205 -2.06 5.98 -6.39
CA LEU A 205 -2.74 7.21 -5.97
C LEU A 205 -4.18 7.30 -6.50
N GLN A 206 -4.46 6.73 -7.68
CA GLN A 206 -5.83 6.62 -8.18
C GLN A 206 -6.69 5.66 -7.34
N ILE A 207 -6.10 4.57 -6.82
CA ILE A 207 -6.79 3.64 -5.90
C ILE A 207 -7.06 4.33 -4.56
N ALA A 208 -6.11 5.12 -4.05
CA ALA A 208 -6.24 5.84 -2.79
C ALA A 208 -7.19 7.06 -2.87
N ALA A 209 -7.35 7.66 -4.05
CA ALA A 209 -8.10 8.90 -4.25
C ALA A 209 -9.54 8.90 -3.67
N PRO A 210 -10.35 7.83 -3.77
CA PRO A 210 -11.69 7.81 -3.21
C PRO A 210 -11.75 8.03 -1.69
N PHE A 211 -10.67 7.71 -0.98
CA PHE A 211 -10.60 7.87 0.48
C PHE A 211 -10.17 9.26 0.92
N LEU A 212 -9.67 10.10 0.00
CA LEU A 212 -9.14 11.43 0.31
C LEU A 212 -10.27 12.46 0.30
N ALA A 213 -10.56 13.08 1.47
CA ALA A 213 -11.54 14.16 1.56
C ALA A 213 -10.90 15.54 1.35
N ALA A 214 -9.75 15.80 1.96
CA ALA A 214 -8.96 17.00 1.74
C ALA A 214 -7.52 16.80 2.23
N CYS A 215 -6.55 17.27 1.46
CA CYS A 215 -5.14 17.24 1.84
C CYS A 215 -4.63 18.66 2.12
N PRO A 216 -3.73 18.85 3.09
CA PRO A 216 -3.02 20.11 3.28
C PRO A 216 -2.24 20.49 2.00
N ALA A 217 -2.18 21.79 1.71
CA ALA A 217 -1.36 22.32 0.63
C ALA A 217 0.13 22.27 0.99
#